data_472ab54c2bb93d3b3b0783f379f0f326
#
_entry.id   472ab54c2bb93d3b3b0783f379f0f326
#
_cell.length_a   1.000
_cell.length_b   1.000
_cell.length_c   1.000
_cell.angle_alpha   90.00
_cell.angle_beta   90.00
_cell.angle_gamma   90.00
#
_symmetry.space_group_name_H-M   'P 1'
#
loop_
_entity.id
_entity.type
_entity.pdbx_description
1 polymer ?
#
loop_
_entity_poly.entity_id
_entity_poly.type
_entity_poly.pdbx_seq_one_letter_code
_entity_poly.pdbx_strand_id
1 'polypeptide(L)'
;VIFPEGKNIRVDHALYDGYEINMNYNPTQAKVIAWSSDRDGAIEGLKSALGRFSITGVETNIPLILEVLSHPDFLGGQHKTTFFGQMLRELAEKEDGNREMAAAIGVAVASALQERQKEKGTLPANGRLWRQAGRTDQMNARGNFGGRR
;
A
#
# COMPACT_ATOMS: atom_id res chain seq x y z
N VAL A 1 -8.96 -10.79 -11.45
CA VAL A 1 -10.10 -10.25 -10.68
C VAL A 1 -10.57 -11.27 -9.66
N ILE A 2 -10.79 -10.86 -8.40
CA ILE A 2 -11.36 -11.71 -7.35
C ILE A 2 -12.71 -11.12 -6.95
N PHE A 3 -13.78 -11.90 -7.17
CA PHE A 3 -15.14 -11.49 -6.84
C PHE A 3 -15.53 -11.87 -5.41
N PRO A 4 -16.27 -11.02 -4.69
CA PRO A 4 -16.78 -11.37 -3.38
C PRO A 4 -17.90 -12.42 -3.50
N GLU A 5 -17.83 -13.46 -2.68
CA GLU A 5 -18.85 -14.48 -2.55
C GLU A 5 -19.52 -14.41 -1.18
N GLY A 6 -20.81 -14.78 -1.11
CA GLY A 6 -21.56 -14.81 0.14
C GLY A 6 -23.04 -15.09 -0.05
N LYS A 7 -23.71 -15.62 0.99
CA LYS A 7 -25.12 -16.05 0.94
C LYS A 7 -26.07 -14.92 0.53
N ASN A 8 -25.75 -13.67 0.89
CA ASN A 8 -26.60 -12.51 0.65
C ASN A 8 -25.90 -11.47 -0.22
N ILE A 9 -25.02 -11.93 -1.12
CA ILE A 9 -24.27 -11.08 -2.04
C ILE A 9 -24.50 -11.60 -3.46
N ARG A 10 -24.74 -10.67 -4.40
CA ARG A 10 -24.74 -10.93 -5.82
C ARG A 10 -23.84 -9.93 -6.52
N VAL A 11 -23.05 -10.41 -7.46
CA VAL A 11 -22.19 -9.56 -8.31
C VAL A 11 -22.59 -9.79 -9.76
N ASP A 12 -23.09 -8.74 -10.41
CA ASP A 12 -23.40 -8.73 -11.82
C ASP A 12 -22.25 -8.04 -12.55
N HIS A 13 -21.51 -8.77 -13.39
CA HIS A 13 -20.31 -8.26 -14.08
C HIS A 13 -20.09 -8.91 -15.44
N ALA A 14 -19.27 -8.26 -16.27
CA ALA A 14 -18.73 -8.81 -17.50
C ALA A 14 -17.19 -9.00 -17.44
N LEU A 15 -16.57 -8.75 -16.28
CA LEU A 15 -15.12 -8.80 -16.09
C LEU A 15 -14.61 -10.25 -16.07
N TYR A 16 -13.41 -10.44 -16.62
CA TYR A 16 -12.61 -11.67 -16.57
C TYR A 16 -11.13 -11.29 -16.56
N ASP A 17 -10.24 -12.22 -16.24
CA ASP A 17 -8.81 -11.96 -16.23
C ASP A 17 -8.31 -11.64 -17.66
N GLY A 18 -7.61 -10.51 -17.79
CA GLY A 18 -7.16 -9.99 -19.07
C GLY A 18 -8.21 -9.18 -19.84
N TYR A 19 -9.37 -8.87 -19.21
CA TYR A 19 -10.39 -8.01 -19.84
C TYR A 19 -9.84 -6.60 -20.07
N GLU A 20 -9.94 -6.09 -21.29
CA GLU A 20 -9.57 -4.73 -21.66
C GLU A 20 -10.77 -3.80 -21.52
N ILE A 21 -10.66 -2.80 -20.64
CA ILE A 21 -11.73 -1.83 -20.38
C ILE A 21 -11.77 -0.80 -21.50
N ASN A 22 -12.87 -0.75 -22.25
CA ASN A 22 -13.07 0.25 -23.27
C ASN A 22 -13.56 1.57 -22.66
N MET A 23 -12.70 2.60 -22.71
CA MET A 23 -12.97 3.94 -22.16
C MET A 23 -14.07 4.71 -22.92
N ASN A 24 -14.44 4.27 -24.13
CA ASN A 24 -15.47 4.92 -24.95
C ASN A 24 -16.87 4.36 -24.70
N TYR A 25 -17.02 3.46 -23.74
CA TYR A 25 -18.29 2.83 -23.39
C TYR A 25 -18.68 3.15 -21.93
N ASN A 26 -19.68 2.46 -21.40
CA ASN A 26 -20.16 2.67 -20.04
C ASN A 26 -19.06 2.33 -19.01
N PRO A 27 -18.72 3.24 -18.08
CA PRO A 27 -17.69 3.00 -17.05
C PRO A 27 -18.11 1.97 -15.98
N THR A 28 -19.39 1.56 -15.94
CA THR A 28 -19.88 0.56 -14.98
C THR A 28 -19.38 -0.82 -15.37
N GLN A 29 -18.44 -1.35 -14.60
CA GLN A 29 -17.83 -2.66 -14.85
C GLN A 29 -18.47 -3.79 -14.06
N ALA A 30 -18.99 -3.50 -12.87
CA ALA A 30 -19.66 -4.46 -12.02
C ALA A 30 -20.71 -3.78 -11.13
N LYS A 31 -21.72 -4.54 -10.70
CA LYS A 31 -22.71 -4.16 -9.69
C LYS A 31 -22.63 -5.17 -8.55
N VAL A 32 -22.35 -4.69 -7.35
CA VAL A 32 -22.37 -5.51 -6.14
C VAL A 32 -23.67 -5.23 -5.40
N ILE A 33 -24.43 -6.26 -5.12
CA ILE A 33 -25.74 -6.19 -4.47
C ILE A 33 -25.68 -7.00 -3.19
N ALA A 34 -26.05 -6.37 -2.08
CA ALA A 34 -26.17 -7.02 -0.79
C ALA A 34 -27.59 -6.85 -0.26
N TRP A 35 -28.11 -7.84 0.45
CA TRP A 35 -29.40 -7.78 1.12
C TRP A 35 -29.33 -8.40 2.51
N SER A 36 -30.19 -7.93 3.42
CA SER A 36 -30.32 -8.42 4.79
C SER A 36 -31.76 -8.21 5.26
N SER A 37 -32.08 -8.65 6.49
CA SER A 37 -33.35 -8.38 7.17
C SER A 37 -33.53 -6.90 7.52
N ASP A 38 -32.43 -6.17 7.69
CA ASP A 38 -32.39 -4.77 8.05
C ASP A 38 -31.32 -4.02 7.23
N ARG A 39 -31.38 -2.68 7.33
CA ARG A 39 -30.49 -1.79 6.58
C ARG A 39 -29.03 -1.91 7.02
N ASP A 40 -28.82 -2.02 8.33
CA ASP A 40 -27.46 -2.05 8.89
C ASP A 40 -26.74 -3.33 8.48
N GLY A 41 -27.42 -4.47 8.54
CA GLY A 41 -26.89 -5.74 8.05
C GLY A 41 -26.60 -5.74 6.55
N ALA A 42 -27.44 -5.05 5.74
CA ALA A 42 -27.16 -4.91 4.30
C ALA A 42 -25.93 -4.02 4.03
N ILE A 43 -25.75 -2.94 4.79
CA ILE A 43 -24.57 -2.06 4.69
C ILE A 43 -23.31 -2.82 5.08
N GLU A 44 -23.31 -3.52 6.21
CA GLU A 44 -22.15 -4.29 6.67
C GLU A 44 -21.82 -5.44 5.69
N GLY A 45 -22.84 -6.11 5.16
CA GLY A 45 -22.67 -7.12 4.12
C GLY A 45 -22.00 -6.55 2.87
N LEU A 46 -22.45 -5.38 2.43
CA LEU A 46 -21.87 -4.70 1.25
C LEU A 46 -20.44 -4.23 1.51
N LYS A 47 -20.15 -3.64 2.67
CA LYS A 47 -18.78 -3.25 3.08
C LYS A 47 -17.84 -4.45 3.09
N SER A 48 -18.28 -5.54 3.70
CA SER A 48 -17.52 -6.79 3.74
C SER A 48 -17.27 -7.36 2.34
N ALA A 49 -18.26 -7.32 1.46
CA ALA A 49 -18.12 -7.76 0.07
C ALA A 49 -17.11 -6.91 -0.69
N LEU A 50 -17.24 -5.58 -0.63
CA LEU A 50 -16.33 -4.64 -1.31
C LEU A 50 -14.90 -4.75 -0.80
N GLY A 51 -14.69 -4.99 0.51
CA GLY A 51 -13.36 -5.21 1.08
C GLY A 51 -12.67 -6.49 0.58
N ARG A 52 -13.44 -7.47 0.07
CA ARG A 52 -12.91 -8.69 -0.56
C ARG A 52 -12.87 -8.63 -2.08
N PHE A 53 -13.44 -7.60 -2.68
CA PHE A 53 -13.42 -7.40 -4.12
C PHE A 53 -12.07 -6.86 -4.55
N SER A 54 -11.29 -7.63 -5.29
CA SER A 54 -9.96 -7.23 -5.77
C SER A 54 -9.93 -7.18 -7.30
N ILE A 55 -9.61 -5.98 -7.81
CA ILE A 55 -9.38 -5.72 -9.23
C ILE A 55 -8.00 -5.12 -9.36
N THR A 56 -7.14 -5.70 -10.19
CA THR A 56 -5.77 -5.23 -10.43
C THR A 56 -5.63 -4.68 -11.85
N GLY A 57 -4.72 -3.72 -12.03
CA GLY A 57 -4.43 -3.12 -13.33
C GLY A 57 -5.25 -1.88 -13.66
N VAL A 58 -6.26 -1.53 -12.84
CA VAL A 58 -7.08 -0.32 -13.00
C VAL A 58 -7.42 0.28 -11.64
N GLU A 59 -7.64 1.57 -11.61
CA GLU A 59 -8.19 2.26 -10.45
C GLU A 59 -9.71 2.06 -10.39
N THR A 60 -10.23 1.90 -9.19
CA THR A 60 -11.66 1.68 -8.96
C THR A 60 -12.22 2.69 -7.96
N ASN A 61 -13.54 2.87 -7.95
CA ASN A 61 -14.23 3.68 -6.96
C ASN A 61 -14.60 2.91 -5.68
N ILE A 62 -14.10 1.69 -5.49
CA ILE A 62 -14.37 0.86 -4.29
C ILE A 62 -14.00 1.61 -3.00
N PRO A 63 -12.81 2.25 -2.87
CA PRO A 63 -12.47 3.01 -1.66
C PRO A 63 -13.47 4.12 -1.36
N LEU A 64 -13.87 4.87 -2.38
CA LEU A 64 -14.86 5.95 -2.25
C LEU A 64 -16.23 5.42 -1.80
N ILE A 65 -16.67 4.27 -2.31
CA ILE A 65 -17.93 3.65 -1.90
C ILE A 65 -17.85 3.21 -0.43
N LEU A 66 -16.71 2.67 0.02
CA LEU A 66 -16.49 2.28 1.42
C LEU A 66 -16.57 3.50 2.36
N GLU A 67 -16.05 4.65 1.96
CA GLU A 67 -16.20 5.91 2.70
C GLU A 67 -17.67 6.34 2.78
N VAL A 68 -18.41 6.30 1.67
CA VAL A 68 -19.86 6.58 1.66
C VAL A 68 -20.60 5.68 2.64
N LEU A 69 -20.35 4.37 2.58
CA LEU A 69 -21.02 3.37 3.44
C LEU A 69 -20.66 3.51 4.92
N SER A 70 -19.58 4.21 5.24
CA SER A 70 -19.11 4.44 6.61
C SER A 70 -19.49 5.83 7.13
N HIS A 71 -20.00 6.71 6.28
CA HIS A 71 -20.33 8.08 6.66
C HIS A 71 -21.56 8.13 7.59
N PRO A 72 -21.51 8.92 8.70
CA PRO A 72 -22.62 9.02 9.66
C PRO A 72 -23.96 9.37 9.04
N ASP A 73 -24.00 10.35 8.12
CA ASP A 73 -25.24 10.78 7.45
C ASP A 73 -25.83 9.68 6.57
N PHE A 74 -24.96 8.86 5.96
CA PHE A 74 -25.42 7.71 5.19
C PHE A 74 -25.98 6.61 6.10
N LEU A 75 -25.29 6.29 7.18
CA LEU A 75 -25.72 5.33 8.18
C LEU A 75 -27.04 5.75 8.83
N GLY A 76 -27.16 7.00 9.21
CA GLY A 76 -28.38 7.58 9.80
C GLY A 76 -29.52 7.83 8.81
N GLY A 77 -29.32 7.58 7.51
CA GLY A 77 -30.34 7.86 6.48
C GLY A 77 -30.65 9.35 6.27
N GLN A 78 -29.77 10.25 6.71
CA GLN A 78 -29.94 11.70 6.65
C GLN A 78 -29.34 12.34 5.39
N HIS A 79 -28.74 11.51 4.51
CA HIS A 79 -28.08 11.98 3.28
C HIS A 79 -29.08 12.64 2.31
N LYS A 80 -28.70 13.81 1.78
CA LYS A 80 -29.46 14.60 0.78
C LYS A 80 -28.73 14.54 -0.56
N THR A 81 -29.32 15.15 -1.59
CA THR A 81 -28.69 15.22 -2.92
C THR A 81 -27.34 15.94 -2.93
N THR A 82 -27.07 16.83 -1.97
CA THR A 82 -25.80 17.55 -1.79
C THR A 82 -24.75 16.75 -1.03
N PHE A 83 -25.12 15.64 -0.39
CA PHE A 83 -24.27 14.83 0.47
C PHE A 83 -22.94 14.44 -0.20
N PHE A 84 -23.01 13.88 -1.41
CA PHE A 84 -21.83 13.40 -2.10
C PHE A 84 -20.82 14.51 -2.40
N GLY A 85 -21.30 15.69 -2.81
CA GLY A 85 -20.44 16.85 -3.07
C GLY A 85 -19.79 17.43 -1.80
N GLN A 86 -20.45 17.30 -0.64
CA GLN A 86 -19.88 17.71 0.65
C GLN A 86 -18.80 16.71 1.08
N MET A 87 -19.12 15.42 1.06
CA MET A 87 -18.18 14.34 1.41
C MET A 87 -16.91 14.38 0.54
N LEU A 88 -17.01 14.60 -0.76
CA LEU A 88 -15.83 14.72 -1.63
C LEU A 88 -14.92 15.89 -1.22
N ARG A 89 -15.47 17.02 -0.78
CA ARG A 89 -14.67 18.14 -0.27
C ARG A 89 -13.95 17.79 1.02
N GLU A 90 -14.64 17.14 1.95
CA GLU A 90 -14.04 16.68 3.21
C GLU A 90 -12.92 15.66 3.00
N LEU A 91 -13.09 14.76 2.02
CA LEU A 91 -12.05 13.81 1.64
C LEU A 91 -10.83 14.50 1.03
N ALA A 92 -11.04 15.49 0.15
CA ALA A 92 -9.95 16.25 -0.45
C ALA A 92 -9.13 17.01 0.60
N GLU A 93 -9.79 17.65 1.57
CA GLU A 93 -9.13 18.33 2.68
C GLU A 93 -8.31 17.37 3.56
N LYS A 94 -8.84 16.17 3.82
CA LYS A 94 -8.11 15.10 4.54
C LYS A 94 -6.90 14.59 3.78
N GLU A 95 -7.01 14.43 2.46
CA GLU A 95 -5.89 13.99 1.62
C GLU A 95 -4.76 15.01 1.58
N ASP A 96 -5.07 16.30 1.50
CA ASP A 96 -4.07 17.36 1.52
C ASP A 96 -3.33 17.39 2.87
N GLY A 97 -4.04 17.27 3.99
CA GLY A 97 -3.42 17.13 5.31
C GLY A 97 -2.55 15.87 5.44
N ASN A 98 -2.97 14.75 4.87
CA ASN A 98 -2.18 13.51 4.85
C ASN A 98 -0.93 13.61 3.97
N ARG A 99 -1.00 14.33 2.85
CA ARG A 99 0.16 14.59 1.98
C ARG A 99 1.21 15.45 2.67
N GLU A 100 0.79 16.50 3.38
CA GLU A 100 1.70 17.33 4.17
C GLU A 100 2.40 16.51 5.27
N MET A 101 1.64 15.67 5.98
CA MET A 101 2.21 14.79 7.01
C MET A 101 3.15 13.74 6.41
N ALA A 102 2.79 13.12 5.29
CA ALA A 102 3.65 12.16 4.59
C ALA A 102 4.93 12.81 4.07
N ALA A 103 4.86 14.04 3.57
CA ALA A 103 6.03 14.82 3.15
C ALA A 103 6.94 15.14 4.35
N ALA A 104 6.38 15.55 5.48
CA ALA A 104 7.14 15.82 6.71
C ALA A 104 7.85 14.56 7.24
N ILE A 105 7.17 13.42 7.26
CA ILE A 105 7.75 12.13 7.63
C ILE A 105 8.86 11.74 6.65
N GLY A 106 8.65 11.90 5.34
CA GLY A 106 9.66 11.63 4.32
C GLY A 106 10.93 12.45 4.51
N VAL A 107 10.81 13.74 4.80
CA VAL A 107 11.94 14.62 5.09
C VAL A 107 12.65 14.19 6.37
N ALA A 108 11.93 13.87 7.45
CA ALA A 108 12.52 13.40 8.69
C ALA A 108 13.30 12.09 8.53
N VAL A 109 12.74 11.13 7.80
CA VAL A 109 13.42 9.85 7.49
C VAL A 109 14.67 10.08 6.62
N ALA A 110 14.58 10.92 5.60
CA ALA A 110 15.73 11.25 4.75
C ALA A 110 16.87 11.91 5.56
N SER A 111 16.54 12.85 6.46
CA SER A 111 17.52 13.49 7.35
C SER A 111 18.19 12.49 8.27
N ALA A 112 17.44 11.60 8.92
CA ALA A 112 17.98 10.56 9.79
C ALA A 112 18.88 9.56 9.06
N LEU A 113 18.55 9.21 7.81
CA LEU A 113 19.40 8.36 6.97
C LEU A 113 20.70 9.05 6.55
N GLN A 114 20.66 10.36 6.27
CA GLN A 114 21.87 11.14 5.97
C GLN A 114 22.81 11.26 7.16
N GLU A 115 22.27 11.46 8.37
CA GLU A 115 23.07 11.48 9.60
C GLU A 115 23.75 10.13 9.85
N ARG A 116 23.03 9.02 9.70
CA ARG A 116 23.61 7.66 9.79
C ARG A 116 24.70 7.39 8.75
N GLN A 117 24.59 7.96 7.56
CA GLN A 117 25.63 7.83 6.53
C GLN A 117 26.87 8.65 6.89
N LYS A 118 26.73 9.85 7.48
CA LYS A 118 27.85 10.65 7.98
C LYS A 118 28.61 9.94 9.09
N GLU A 119 27.92 9.31 10.03
CA GLU A 119 28.53 8.51 11.10
C GLU A 119 29.32 7.30 10.58
N LYS A 120 28.82 6.63 9.53
CA LYS A 120 29.54 5.52 8.87
C LYS A 120 30.73 5.96 8.03
N GLY A 121 30.74 7.21 7.56
CA GLY A 121 31.85 7.80 6.78
C GLY A 121 33.10 8.13 7.62
N THR A 122 33.03 8.09 8.96
CA THR A 122 34.14 8.33 9.88
C THR A 122 34.86 7.06 10.34
N LEU A 123 34.68 5.92 9.66
CA LEU A 123 35.58 4.79 9.89
C LEU A 123 36.98 5.18 9.40
N PRO A 124 38.00 5.21 10.28
CA PRO A 124 39.34 5.54 9.88
C PRO A 124 39.78 4.58 8.77
N ALA A 125 40.41 5.12 7.74
CA ALA A 125 40.95 4.36 6.61
C ALA A 125 42.09 3.43 7.07
N ASN A 126 41.77 2.46 7.92
CA ASN A 126 42.67 1.38 8.34
C ASN A 126 42.73 0.26 7.31
N GLY A 127 42.64 0.62 6.04
CA GLY A 127 42.95 -0.29 4.94
C GLY A 127 44.43 -0.75 4.89
N ARG A 128 45.25 -0.30 5.85
CA ARG A 128 46.66 -0.77 5.98
C ARG A 128 46.80 -1.99 6.90
N LEU A 129 45.96 -2.14 7.92
CA LEU A 129 46.15 -3.21 8.92
C LEU A 129 45.89 -4.62 8.35
N TRP A 130 44.87 -4.81 7.53
CA TRP A 130 44.59 -6.11 6.89
C TRP A 130 45.63 -6.47 5.82
N ARG A 131 46.23 -5.46 5.11
CA ARG A 131 47.33 -5.69 4.16
C ARG A 131 48.65 -6.04 4.86
N GLN A 132 48.87 -5.57 6.09
CA GLN A 132 50.01 -5.96 6.91
C GLN A 132 49.84 -7.35 7.49
N ALA A 133 48.63 -7.69 8.01
CA ALA A 133 48.34 -9.04 8.48
C ALA A 133 48.49 -10.09 7.39
N GLY A 134 47.96 -9.84 6.18
CA GLY A 134 48.11 -10.76 5.05
C GLY A 134 49.55 -10.95 4.56
N ARG A 135 50.45 -9.98 4.74
CA ARG A 135 51.89 -10.12 4.40
C ARG A 135 52.66 -10.92 5.44
N THR A 136 52.35 -10.77 6.72
CA THR A 136 52.96 -11.54 7.81
C THR A 136 52.59 -13.03 7.74
N ASP A 137 51.34 -13.34 7.39
CA ASP A 137 50.92 -14.72 7.18
C ASP A 137 51.58 -15.38 5.95
N GLN A 138 51.81 -14.66 4.86
CA GLN A 138 52.54 -15.14 3.70
C GLN A 138 54.02 -15.34 3.96
N MET A 139 54.67 -14.52 4.82
CA MET A 139 56.05 -14.70 5.21
C MET A 139 56.23 -15.92 6.14
N ASN A 140 55.33 -16.10 7.09
CA ASN A 140 55.36 -17.26 8.01
C ASN A 140 55.07 -18.59 7.29
N ALA A 141 54.22 -18.60 6.26
CA ALA A 141 53.96 -19.79 5.45
C ALA A 141 55.17 -20.22 4.56
N ARG A 142 56.01 -19.28 4.14
CA ARG A 142 57.23 -19.59 3.35
C ARG A 142 58.42 -20.06 4.21
N GLY A 143 58.41 -19.76 5.51
CA GLY A 143 59.50 -20.16 6.42
C GLY A 143 59.50 -21.66 6.83
N ASN A 144 58.43 -22.40 6.54
CA ASN A 144 58.26 -23.79 7.01
C ASN A 144 58.51 -24.89 5.93
N PHE A 145 59.14 -24.51 4.79
CA PHE A 145 59.51 -25.48 3.74
C PHE A 145 61.05 -25.62 3.60
N GLY A 146 61.73 -25.87 4.70
CA GLY A 146 63.20 -26.11 4.67
C GLY A 146 63.65 -26.94 5.84
N GLY A 147 63.58 -28.25 5.75
CA GLY A 147 64.26 -29.10 6.75
C GLY A 147 63.70 -30.51 6.86
N ARG A 148 63.96 -31.39 5.88
CA ARG A 148 64.20 -32.83 6.11
C ARG A 148 65.20 -33.32 5.10
N ARG A 149 66.39 -33.53 5.61
CA ARG A 149 67.27 -34.65 5.19
C ARG A 149 67.16 -35.74 6.23
#